data_6aa2c84d760438081c55e67df729776d
#
_entry.id   6aa2c84d760438081c55e67df729776d
#
_cell.length_a   1.000
_cell.length_b   1.000
_cell.length_c   1.000
_cell.angle_alpha   90.00
_cell.angle_beta   90.00
_cell.angle_gamma   90.00
#
_symmetry.space_group_name_H-M   'P 1'
#
loop_
_entity.id
_entity.type
_entity.pdbx_description
1 polymer ?
#
loop_
_entity_poly.entity_id
_entity_poly.type
_entity_poly.pdbx_seq_one_letter_code
_entity_poly.pdbx_strand_id
1 'polypeptide(L)'
;MLAAEASPAPRGDPDAFDIRDFHELATLLRCPDGHELLLFSDGNHRLQLDVITGSVLDGPVRFRYELSGFKHIQAKILTLRRFVLLCRLGHFPRGLYTPERRARRWMLALQAYDGVQSGASQREIAAVLFGER
;
A
#
# COMPACT_ATOMS: atom_id res chain seq x y z
N MET A 1 -3.44 -4.59 2.92
CA MET A 1 -3.64 -3.41 3.78
C MET A 1 -2.74 -3.50 5.00
N LEU A 2 -2.09 -2.44 5.35
CA LEU A 2 -1.20 -2.40 6.51
C LEU A 2 -1.94 -1.83 7.71
N ALA A 3 -1.91 -2.55 8.83
CA ALA A 3 -2.50 -2.09 10.08
C ALA A 3 -1.48 -1.32 10.92
N ALA A 4 -1.92 -0.28 11.59
CA ALA A 4 -1.08 0.53 12.46
C ALA A 4 -1.87 1.05 13.66
N GLU A 5 -1.15 1.35 14.73
CA GLU A 5 -1.67 2.06 15.89
C GLU A 5 -1.11 3.47 15.91
N ALA A 6 -1.96 4.46 16.18
CA ALA A 6 -1.56 5.86 16.25
C ALA A 6 -1.50 6.31 17.69
N SER A 7 -0.39 6.94 18.07
CA SER A 7 -0.21 7.57 19.39
C SER A 7 0.11 9.05 19.19
N PRO A 8 -0.40 9.96 20.04
CA PRO A 8 -0.07 11.37 19.94
C PRO A 8 1.42 11.61 19.97
N ALA A 9 1.90 12.53 19.15
CA ALA A 9 3.30 12.92 19.09
C ALA A 9 3.42 14.44 19.12
N PRO A 10 4.52 14.99 19.69
CA PRO A 10 4.72 16.43 19.66
C PRO A 10 4.99 16.93 18.25
N ARG A 11 4.62 18.18 17.99
CA ARG A 11 4.95 18.85 16.73
C ARG A 11 6.46 18.95 16.60
N GLY A 12 6.96 18.68 15.39
CA GLY A 12 8.38 18.71 15.11
C GLY A 12 9.11 17.42 15.44
N ASP A 13 8.42 16.40 15.98
CA ASP A 13 9.00 15.07 16.16
C ASP A 13 9.30 14.48 14.76
N PRO A 14 10.55 14.09 14.47
CA PRO A 14 10.90 13.55 13.16
C PRO A 14 10.20 12.22 12.83
N ASP A 15 9.67 11.53 13.84
CA ASP A 15 8.91 10.29 13.66
C ASP A 15 7.39 10.53 13.60
N ALA A 16 6.95 11.79 13.64
CA ALA A 16 5.53 12.10 13.63
C ALA A 16 4.97 12.19 12.21
N PHE A 17 3.75 11.72 12.07
CA PHE A 17 2.94 11.89 10.87
C PHE A 17 1.83 12.89 11.17
N ASP A 18 1.64 13.86 10.28
CA ASP A 18 0.54 14.83 10.36
C ASP A 18 -0.25 14.76 9.06
N ILE A 19 -1.53 14.36 9.17
CA ILE A 19 -2.40 14.21 8.00
C ILE A 19 -2.59 15.52 7.24
N ARG A 20 -2.45 16.66 7.91
CA ARG A 20 -2.59 17.97 7.28
C ARG A 20 -1.54 18.25 6.24
N ASP A 21 -0.37 17.62 6.34
CA ASP A 21 0.69 17.74 5.36
C ASP A 21 0.37 17.01 4.05
N PHE A 22 -0.65 16.16 4.08
CA PHE A 22 -1.04 15.30 2.94
C PHE A 22 -2.49 15.53 2.52
N HIS A 23 -3.05 16.70 2.79
CA HIS A 23 -4.49 16.98 2.55
C HIS A 23 -4.92 16.77 1.10
N GLU A 24 -4.03 16.92 0.13
CA GLU A 24 -4.34 16.70 -1.28
C GLU A 24 -4.32 15.22 -1.68
N LEU A 25 -3.60 14.38 -0.93
CA LEU A 25 -3.41 12.97 -1.25
C LEU A 25 -4.23 12.06 -0.34
N ALA A 26 -4.54 12.49 0.87
CA ALA A 26 -5.12 11.64 1.90
C ALA A 26 -6.63 11.80 1.97
N THR A 27 -7.31 10.66 2.11
CA THR A 27 -8.73 10.58 2.43
C THR A 27 -8.88 9.71 3.66
N LEU A 28 -9.65 10.17 4.62
CA LEU A 28 -9.91 9.44 5.86
C LEU A 28 -11.35 8.97 5.89
N LEU A 29 -11.53 7.67 6.15
CA LEU A 29 -12.83 7.08 6.39
C LEU A 29 -12.88 6.55 7.82
N ARG A 30 -13.86 7.00 8.59
CA ARG A 30 -14.07 6.50 9.94
C ARG A 30 -15.08 5.35 9.89
N CYS A 31 -14.66 4.17 10.35
CA CYS A 31 -15.51 2.99 10.37
C CYS A 31 -16.39 2.96 11.62
N PRO A 32 -17.56 2.28 11.59
CA PRO A 32 -18.45 2.19 12.76
C PRO A 32 -17.80 1.55 13.99
N ASP A 33 -16.79 0.71 13.80
CA ASP A 33 -16.06 0.05 14.89
C ASP A 33 -14.97 0.92 15.52
N GLY A 34 -14.81 2.16 15.06
CA GLY A 34 -13.82 3.11 15.55
C GLY A 34 -12.50 3.10 14.79
N HIS A 35 -12.29 2.17 13.88
CA HIS A 35 -11.11 2.17 13.02
C HIS A 35 -11.15 3.36 12.06
N GLU A 36 -9.98 3.84 11.68
CA GLU A 36 -9.82 4.85 10.63
C GLU A 36 -9.10 4.23 9.44
N LEU A 37 -9.70 4.32 8.26
CA LEU A 37 -9.04 3.94 7.02
C LEU A 37 -8.42 5.17 6.39
N LEU A 38 -7.11 5.16 6.26
CA LEU A 38 -6.34 6.23 5.67
C LEU A 38 -5.94 5.82 4.26
N LEU A 39 -6.50 6.48 3.27
CA LEU A 39 -6.25 6.21 1.87
C LEU A 39 -5.46 7.35 1.25
N PHE A 40 -4.33 7.01 0.65
CA PHE A 40 -3.54 7.95 -0.13
C PHE A 40 -3.70 7.64 -1.60
N SER A 41 -3.91 8.66 -2.42
CA SER A 41 -4.03 8.49 -3.87
C SER A 41 -3.61 9.76 -4.60
N ASP A 42 -2.88 9.59 -5.69
CA ASP A 42 -2.55 10.69 -6.63
C ASP A 42 -3.29 10.50 -7.97
N GLY A 43 -4.25 9.57 -8.03
CA GLY A 43 -4.94 9.21 -9.26
C GLY A 43 -4.33 8.01 -9.98
N ASN A 44 -3.02 7.81 -9.87
CA ASN A 44 -2.30 6.70 -10.51
C ASN A 44 -1.83 5.65 -9.52
N HIS A 45 -1.52 6.07 -8.30
CA HIS A 45 -1.00 5.22 -7.24
C HIS A 45 -1.92 5.27 -6.04
N ARG A 46 -2.01 4.15 -5.32
CA ARG A 46 -2.84 4.03 -4.13
C ARG A 46 -2.07 3.38 -3.00
N LEU A 47 -2.37 3.81 -1.79
CA LEU A 47 -1.80 3.27 -0.58
C LEU A 47 -2.87 3.32 0.50
N GLN A 48 -3.03 2.25 1.26
CA GLN A 48 -4.05 2.16 2.29
C GLN A 48 -3.46 1.72 3.61
N LEU A 49 -3.78 2.46 4.66
CA LEU A 49 -3.37 2.19 6.02
C LEU A 49 -4.61 2.08 6.89
N ASP A 50 -4.70 1.00 7.68
CA ASP A 50 -5.78 0.79 8.64
C ASP A 50 -5.31 1.20 10.03
N VAL A 51 -5.84 2.29 10.55
CA VAL A 51 -5.51 2.78 11.90
C VAL A 51 -6.46 2.11 12.88
N ILE A 52 -5.99 1.04 13.50
CA ILE A 52 -6.81 0.19 14.38
C ILE A 52 -6.97 0.75 15.78
N THR A 53 -6.07 1.63 16.22
CA THR A 53 -6.11 2.26 17.54
C THR A 53 -5.63 3.70 17.41
N GLY A 54 -6.28 4.60 18.13
CA GLY A 54 -5.97 6.02 18.08
C GLY A 54 -6.61 6.73 16.90
N SER A 55 -6.24 7.99 16.69
CA SER A 55 -6.78 8.82 15.62
C SER A 55 -5.72 9.74 15.06
N VAL A 56 -5.72 9.90 13.73
CA VAL A 56 -4.85 10.88 13.04
C VAL A 56 -5.47 12.28 12.98
N LEU A 57 -6.72 12.44 13.46
CA LEU A 57 -7.44 13.71 13.38
C LEU A 57 -7.07 14.69 14.49
N ASP A 58 -6.53 14.22 15.59
CA ASP A 58 -6.28 15.04 16.79
C ASP A 58 -4.93 15.76 16.77
N GLY A 59 -4.16 15.61 15.71
CA GLY A 59 -2.84 16.22 15.57
C GLY A 59 -1.79 15.23 15.09
N PRO A 60 -0.51 15.59 15.19
CA PRO A 60 0.57 14.68 14.80
C PRO A 60 0.54 13.39 15.61
N VAL A 61 0.85 12.28 14.97
CA VAL A 61 0.87 10.96 15.61
C VAL A 61 2.14 10.23 15.24
N ARG A 62 2.52 9.30 16.12
CA ARG A 62 3.55 8.30 15.81
C ARG A 62 2.85 6.99 15.55
N PHE A 63 3.16 6.35 14.43
CA PHE A 63 2.58 5.06 14.10
C PHE A 63 3.42 3.91 14.63
N ARG A 64 2.72 2.91 15.13
CA ARG A 64 3.27 1.59 15.42
C ARG A 64 2.65 0.61 14.42
N TYR A 65 3.48 0.04 13.56
CA TYR A 65 3.00 -0.82 12.49
C TYR A 65 2.87 -2.25 12.96
N GLU A 66 1.81 -2.93 12.51
CA GLU A 66 1.57 -4.32 12.83
C GLU A 66 1.92 -5.18 11.62
N LEU A 67 2.96 -6.00 11.79
CA LEU A 67 3.40 -6.98 10.80
C LEU A 67 3.41 -8.34 11.48
N SER A 68 2.60 -9.26 11.00
CA SER A 68 2.51 -10.59 11.59
C SER A 68 2.24 -11.65 10.54
N GLY A 69 2.65 -12.90 10.84
CA GLY A 69 2.45 -14.05 9.98
C GLY A 69 3.37 -14.04 8.76
N PHE A 70 3.15 -14.98 7.86
CA PHE A 70 3.96 -15.16 6.66
C PHE A 70 3.19 -14.93 5.36
N LYS A 71 1.89 -15.19 5.37
CA LYS A 71 1.08 -15.24 4.15
C LYS A 71 1.11 -13.96 3.33
N HIS A 72 1.03 -12.80 3.97
CA HIS A 72 0.96 -11.53 3.28
C HIS A 72 2.08 -10.56 3.70
N ILE A 73 3.13 -11.09 4.32
CA ILE A 73 4.17 -10.25 4.91
C ILE A 73 4.90 -9.40 3.87
N GLN A 74 5.19 -9.96 2.69
CA GLN A 74 5.90 -9.22 1.65
C GLN A 74 5.08 -8.04 1.13
N ALA A 75 3.77 -8.24 0.94
CA ALA A 75 2.89 -7.16 0.52
C ALA A 75 2.79 -6.07 1.58
N LYS A 76 2.73 -6.43 2.85
CA LYS A 76 2.71 -5.48 3.97
C LYS A 76 4.01 -4.69 4.09
N ILE A 77 5.14 -5.36 3.91
CA ILE A 77 6.46 -4.70 3.92
C ILE A 77 6.55 -3.69 2.76
N LEU A 78 6.09 -4.06 1.59
CA LEU A 78 6.09 -3.16 0.44
C LEU A 78 5.20 -1.94 0.68
N THR A 79 4.01 -2.14 1.24
CA THR A 79 3.11 -1.05 1.62
C THR A 79 3.78 -0.11 2.62
N LEU A 80 4.46 -0.66 3.63
CA LEU A 80 5.17 0.13 4.62
C LEU A 80 6.29 0.96 3.98
N ARG A 81 7.08 0.37 3.10
CA ARG A 81 8.14 1.08 2.39
C ARG A 81 7.59 2.24 1.55
N ARG A 82 6.50 1.99 0.84
CA ARG A 82 5.82 3.02 0.05
C ARG A 82 5.32 4.15 0.93
N PHE A 83 4.72 3.83 2.06
CA PHE A 83 4.22 4.83 3.00
C PHE A 83 5.34 5.68 3.59
N VAL A 84 6.40 5.05 4.05
CA VAL A 84 7.56 5.77 4.62
C VAL A 84 8.16 6.72 3.60
N LEU A 85 8.32 6.27 2.36
CA LEU A 85 8.87 7.11 1.29
C LEU A 85 7.90 8.22 0.88
N LEU A 86 6.61 7.95 0.85
CA LEU A 86 5.60 8.99 0.61
C LEU A 86 5.72 10.10 1.65
N CYS A 87 5.88 9.75 2.93
CA CYS A 87 6.02 10.71 4.00
C CYS A 87 7.32 11.53 3.88
N ARG A 88 8.41 10.91 3.44
CA ARG A 88 9.70 11.58 3.26
C ARG A 88 9.72 12.50 2.06
N LEU A 89 9.15 12.06 0.96
CA LEU A 89 9.23 12.76 -0.33
C LEU A 89 8.09 13.75 -0.54
N GLY A 90 6.95 13.55 0.13
CA GLY A 90 5.74 14.33 -0.10
C GLY A 90 4.98 13.93 -1.37
N HIS A 91 5.43 12.90 -2.06
CA HIS A 91 4.80 12.33 -3.24
C HIS A 91 5.06 10.83 -3.33
N PHE A 92 4.29 10.12 -4.15
CA PHE A 92 4.47 8.67 -4.30
C PHE A 92 5.85 8.35 -4.88
N PRO A 93 6.55 7.35 -4.29
CA PRO A 93 7.90 6.98 -4.76
C PRO A 93 7.81 6.18 -6.06
N ARG A 94 8.36 6.71 -7.14
CA ARG A 94 8.32 6.08 -8.46
C ARG A 94 9.04 4.73 -8.49
N GLY A 95 10.12 4.60 -7.71
CA GLY A 95 10.92 3.39 -7.70
C GLY A 95 10.27 2.17 -7.09
N LEU A 96 9.24 2.34 -6.25
CA LEU A 96 8.52 1.24 -5.60
C LEU A 96 7.19 0.90 -6.26
N TYR A 97 6.76 1.71 -7.22
CA TYR A 97 5.66 1.39 -8.10
C TYR A 97 6.27 1.08 -9.45
N THR A 98 6.21 -0.19 -9.82
CA THR A 98 6.76 -0.60 -11.10
C THR A 98 6.10 0.19 -12.23
N PRO A 99 6.89 0.70 -13.20
CA PRO A 99 6.29 1.23 -14.42
C PRO A 99 5.32 0.21 -14.99
N GLU A 100 4.25 0.68 -15.62
CA GLU A 100 3.20 -0.16 -16.16
C GLU A 100 3.75 -1.37 -16.93
N ARG A 101 4.81 -1.16 -17.70
CA ARG A 101 5.52 -2.21 -18.42
C ARG A 101 6.06 -3.33 -17.52
N ARG A 102 6.67 -2.96 -16.39
CA ARG A 102 7.22 -3.91 -15.42
C ARG A 102 6.13 -4.61 -14.65
N ALA A 103 5.12 -3.88 -14.20
CA ALA A 103 3.97 -4.46 -13.52
C ALA A 103 3.29 -5.51 -14.40
N ARG A 104 3.15 -5.21 -15.68
CA ARG A 104 2.61 -6.11 -16.66
C ARG A 104 3.44 -7.37 -16.81
N ARG A 105 4.75 -7.24 -16.92
CA ARG A 105 5.67 -8.39 -16.99
C ARG A 105 5.57 -9.27 -15.76
N TRP A 106 5.51 -8.69 -14.59
CA TRP A 106 5.36 -9.42 -13.34
C TRP A 106 4.03 -10.16 -13.28
N MET A 107 2.94 -9.50 -13.65
CA MET A 107 1.63 -10.13 -13.71
C MET A 107 1.62 -11.29 -14.70
N LEU A 108 2.20 -11.10 -15.87
CA LEU A 108 2.30 -12.15 -16.89
C LEU A 108 3.13 -13.33 -16.40
N ALA A 109 4.25 -13.06 -15.74
CA ALA A 109 5.09 -14.10 -15.19
C ALA A 109 4.37 -14.90 -14.10
N LEU A 110 3.66 -14.23 -13.18
CA LEU A 110 2.89 -14.89 -12.14
C LEU A 110 1.75 -15.71 -12.70
N GLN A 111 1.03 -15.19 -13.68
CA GLN A 111 -0.06 -15.91 -14.33
C GLN A 111 0.45 -17.13 -15.09
N ALA A 112 1.59 -17.01 -15.76
CA ALA A 112 2.21 -18.13 -16.45
C ALA A 112 2.63 -19.23 -15.46
N TYR A 113 3.22 -18.85 -14.33
CA TYR A 113 3.57 -19.77 -13.27
C TYR A 113 2.34 -20.49 -12.72
N ASP A 114 1.28 -19.75 -12.41
CA ASP A 114 0.03 -20.32 -11.89
C ASP A 114 -0.62 -21.26 -12.94
N GLY A 115 -0.56 -20.88 -14.21
CA GLY A 115 -1.04 -21.71 -15.30
C GLY A 115 -0.30 -23.04 -15.40
N VAL A 116 1.03 -23.03 -15.26
CA VAL A 116 1.83 -24.26 -15.22
C VAL A 116 1.47 -25.12 -14.02
N GLN A 117 1.30 -24.50 -12.84
CA GLN A 117 0.90 -25.22 -11.63
C GLN A 117 -0.49 -25.85 -11.74
N SER A 118 -1.41 -25.21 -12.47
CA SER A 118 -2.75 -25.75 -12.68
C SER A 118 -2.84 -26.73 -13.85
N GLY A 119 -1.73 -27.02 -14.52
CA GLY A 119 -1.67 -27.95 -15.63
C GLY A 119 -2.06 -27.39 -17.00
N ALA A 120 -2.16 -26.07 -17.12
CA ALA A 120 -2.45 -25.44 -18.41
C ALA A 120 -1.27 -25.59 -19.37
N SER A 121 -1.55 -25.79 -20.66
CA SER A 121 -0.50 -25.83 -21.68
C SER A 121 0.11 -24.44 -21.90
N GLN A 122 1.34 -24.41 -22.38
CA GLN A 122 1.98 -23.14 -22.73
C GLN A 122 1.19 -22.36 -23.78
N ARG A 123 0.52 -23.04 -24.66
CA ARG A 123 -0.33 -22.42 -25.67
C ARG A 123 -1.55 -21.75 -25.04
N GLU A 124 -2.18 -22.40 -24.07
CA GLU A 124 -3.30 -21.83 -23.32
C GLU A 124 -2.85 -20.62 -22.52
N ILE A 125 -1.69 -20.71 -21.87
CA ILE A 125 -1.11 -19.59 -21.13
C ILE A 125 -0.86 -18.41 -22.07
N ALA A 126 -0.25 -18.64 -23.22
CA ALA A 126 0.02 -17.59 -24.19
C ALA A 126 -1.27 -16.96 -24.72
N ALA A 127 -2.31 -17.76 -24.96
CA ALA A 127 -3.61 -17.25 -25.40
C ALA A 127 -4.25 -16.33 -24.36
N VAL A 128 -4.19 -16.70 -23.07
CA VAL A 128 -4.72 -15.87 -21.98
C VAL A 128 -3.92 -14.59 -21.79
N LEU A 129 -2.59 -14.68 -21.83
CA LEU A 129 -1.72 -13.54 -21.51
C LEU A 129 -1.55 -12.56 -22.67
N PHE A 130 -1.58 -13.05 -23.91
CA PHE A 130 -1.23 -12.25 -25.09
C PHE A 130 -2.33 -12.19 -26.15
N GLY A 131 -3.22 -13.16 -26.18
CA GLY A 131 -4.19 -13.30 -27.26
C GLY A 131 -5.41 -12.39 -27.18
N GLU A 132 -5.63 -11.71 -26.07
CA GLU A 132 -6.80 -10.87 -25.82
C GLU A 132 -6.50 -9.37 -25.95
N ARG A 133 -5.49 -9.02 -26.61
CA ARG A 133 -5.14 -7.62 -26.79
C ARG A 133 -5.71 -7.06 -28.07
#